data_6554ff9ac378028b9c4ec585d9abde3a
#
_entry.id   6554ff9ac378028b9c4ec585d9abde3a
#
_cell.length_a   1.000
_cell.length_b   1.000
_cell.length_c   1.000
_cell.angle_alpha   90.00
_cell.angle_beta   90.00
_cell.angle_gamma   90.00
#
_symmetry.space_group_name_H-M   'P 1'
#
loop_
_entity.id
_entity.type
_entity.pdbx_description
1 polymer ?
#
loop_
_entity_poly.entity_id
_entity_poly.type
_entity_poly.pdbx_seq_one_letter_code
_entity_poly.pdbx_strand_id
1 'polypeptide(L)'
;MLLRKKNEWDIYKNITPESTYVNRRTILKSLGFAALSTNIMIHAANAKPNEYRDKLYPVNENKKYFIQENDIKGGIRGLTDEYKVINYNNYYEFGTTKNIKRSASKLITSPWTISFKGMIDKEFEIDIDQLIQKVALEERVYKLRCVEAWSMVVPWSGFSLREIINIAQPKTDAKYLVMKTFFDPDNVSSQRQNWFPWPYTEVLTIEEAKNDLAFIATGVYGKPLPNQNGSPLRLVVPWKYGFKSIKSIVSFDFVAERPKTFWEEIQPKEYGFWANVNPDVPHPRWSQSRDKDIGTNKMYKTKIFNGYEKWVAYLYKNNQSSENLYR
;
A
#
# COMPACT_ATOMS: atom_id res chain seq x y z
N MET A 1 -9.85 25.91 16.93
CA MET A 1 -10.90 24.90 16.71
C MET A 1 -11.14 24.81 15.21
N LEU A 2 -10.48 23.87 14.51
CA LEU A 2 -10.64 23.68 13.07
C LEU A 2 -11.92 22.87 12.84
N LEU A 3 -12.94 23.51 12.25
CA LEU A 3 -14.17 22.83 11.84
C LEU A 3 -13.84 21.89 10.68
N ARG A 4 -13.80 20.58 10.98
CA ARG A 4 -13.58 19.53 10.02
C ARG A 4 -14.79 19.39 9.09
N LYS A 5 -14.63 19.69 7.81
CA LYS A 5 -15.68 19.43 6.81
C LYS A 5 -15.81 17.91 6.67
N LYS A 6 -16.95 17.33 7.06
CA LYS A 6 -17.25 15.92 6.82
C LYS A 6 -17.26 15.65 5.32
N ASN A 7 -16.35 14.85 4.84
CA ASN A 7 -16.42 14.36 3.47
C ASN A 7 -17.46 13.24 3.39
N GLU A 8 -18.12 13.05 2.25
CA GLU A 8 -19.17 12.04 2.06
C GLU A 8 -18.71 10.58 2.27
N TRP A 9 -17.40 10.35 2.30
CA TRP A 9 -16.78 9.04 2.58
C TRP A 9 -16.36 8.84 4.04
N ASP A 10 -16.59 9.83 4.92
CA ASP A 10 -16.32 9.72 6.35
C ASP A 10 -17.41 8.89 7.03
N ILE A 11 -17.20 7.58 7.15
CA ILE A 11 -18.14 6.66 7.82
C ILE A 11 -17.69 6.43 9.26
N TYR A 12 -18.10 7.33 10.15
CA TYR A 12 -17.58 7.43 11.52
C TYR A 12 -18.27 6.61 12.59
N LYS A 13 -19.36 5.94 12.31
CA LYS A 13 -20.27 5.54 13.41
C LYS A 13 -19.86 4.32 14.22
N ASN A 14 -18.90 3.48 13.78
CA ASN A 14 -18.60 2.23 14.48
C ASN A 14 -17.15 1.77 14.44
N ILE A 15 -16.18 2.68 14.47
CA ILE A 15 -14.77 2.31 14.65
C ILE A 15 -14.47 2.33 16.15
N THR A 16 -13.79 1.27 16.63
CA THR A 16 -13.37 1.19 18.04
C THR A 16 -12.60 2.46 18.42
N PRO A 17 -13.01 3.21 19.45
CA PRO A 17 -12.33 4.43 19.84
C PRO A 17 -10.85 4.18 20.12
N GLU A 18 -10.00 5.14 19.77
CA GLU A 18 -8.55 5.10 19.99
C GLU A 18 -8.18 4.81 21.44
N SER A 19 -8.96 5.32 22.41
CA SER A 19 -8.81 5.03 23.83
C SER A 19 -8.83 3.53 24.15
N THR A 20 -9.64 2.73 23.43
CA THR A 20 -9.68 1.26 23.60
C THR A 20 -8.44 0.60 23.02
N TYR A 21 -7.84 1.18 21.99
CA TYR A 21 -6.62 0.69 21.34
C TYR A 21 -5.38 0.99 22.20
N VAL A 22 -5.31 2.18 22.77
CA VAL A 22 -4.22 2.61 23.68
C VAL A 22 -4.27 1.80 24.99
N ASN A 23 -5.44 1.53 25.55
CA ASN A 23 -5.57 0.76 26.79
C ASN A 23 -5.11 -0.70 26.65
N ARG A 24 -5.32 -1.36 25.48
CA ARG A 24 -4.74 -2.70 25.23
C ARG A 24 -3.22 -2.68 25.22
N ARG A 25 -2.63 -1.62 24.69
CA ARG A 25 -1.16 -1.44 24.64
C ARG A 25 -0.59 -1.22 26.03
N THR A 26 -1.30 -0.50 26.89
CA THR A 26 -0.91 -0.24 28.30
C THR A 26 -1.01 -1.53 29.12
N ILE A 27 -2.05 -2.34 28.92
CA ILE A 27 -2.22 -3.63 29.61
C ILE A 27 -1.12 -4.63 29.23
N LEU A 28 -0.71 -4.69 27.94
CA LEU A 28 0.38 -5.56 27.51
C LEU A 28 1.75 -5.10 28.05
N LYS A 29 1.94 -3.81 28.26
CA LYS A 29 3.17 -3.29 28.89
C LYS A 29 3.22 -3.56 30.39
N SER A 30 2.10 -3.55 31.09
CA SER A 30 2.03 -3.84 32.54
C SER A 30 2.16 -5.32 32.89
N LEU A 31 1.90 -6.24 31.94
CA LEU A 31 2.09 -7.69 32.14
C LEU A 31 3.51 -8.19 31.83
N GLY A 32 4.37 -7.36 31.22
CA GLY A 32 5.74 -7.72 30.82
C GLY A 32 6.84 -7.45 31.87
N PHE A 33 6.52 -6.94 33.06
CA PHE A 33 7.54 -6.55 34.06
C PHE A 33 7.72 -7.51 35.24
N ALA A 34 7.34 -8.76 35.11
CA ALA A 34 7.59 -9.77 36.15
C ALA A 34 8.13 -11.07 35.54
N ALA A 35 9.42 -11.10 35.15
CA ALA A 35 10.27 -12.28 35.17
C ALA A 35 11.74 -11.97 34.80
N LEU A 36 12.60 -12.04 35.80
CA LEU A 36 13.96 -12.55 35.82
C LEU A 36 15.07 -11.90 34.96
N SER A 37 15.91 -11.19 35.69
CA SER A 37 17.31 -10.89 35.41
C SER A 37 18.11 -12.13 35.01
N THR A 38 18.60 -12.19 33.77
CA THR A 38 19.85 -12.87 33.42
C THR A 38 20.60 -12.02 32.39
N ASN A 39 21.83 -11.67 32.76
CA ASN A 39 22.79 -10.93 31.96
C ASN A 39 23.11 -11.67 30.66
N ILE A 40 22.71 -11.15 29.54
CA ILE A 40 23.33 -11.37 28.25
C ILE A 40 23.65 -9.99 27.67
N MET A 41 24.92 -9.57 27.76
CA MET A 41 25.45 -8.46 26.99
C MET A 41 25.44 -8.83 25.51
N ILE A 42 24.40 -8.40 24.80
CA ILE A 42 24.44 -8.31 23.35
C ILE A 42 24.88 -6.89 23.04
N HIS A 43 26.04 -6.75 22.45
CA HIS A 43 26.48 -5.51 21.82
C HIS A 43 25.53 -5.21 20.65
N ALA A 44 24.39 -4.60 20.94
CA ALA A 44 23.61 -3.90 19.93
C ALA A 44 24.41 -2.64 19.58
N ALA A 45 24.91 -2.56 18.37
CA ALA A 45 25.43 -1.34 17.81
C ALA A 45 24.40 -0.24 18.08
N ASN A 46 24.80 0.82 18.80
CA ASN A 46 24.02 2.03 19.10
C ASN A 46 23.72 2.81 17.81
N ALA A 47 22.79 2.32 17.00
CA ALA A 47 22.06 3.22 16.14
C ALA A 47 21.10 4.00 17.05
N LYS A 48 21.41 5.28 17.30
CA LYS A 48 20.48 6.22 17.95
C LYS A 48 19.15 6.06 17.23
N PRO A 49 18.02 5.83 17.95
CA PRO A 49 16.70 5.90 17.35
C PRO A 49 16.65 7.21 16.57
N ASN A 50 16.29 7.16 15.30
CA ASN A 50 16.25 8.35 14.48
C ASN A 50 15.05 9.17 14.99
N GLU A 51 15.28 10.10 15.91
CA GLU A 51 14.28 10.98 16.54
C GLU A 51 13.42 11.71 15.50
N TYR A 52 13.96 11.84 14.29
CA TYR A 52 13.30 12.40 13.12
C TYR A 52 12.19 11.49 12.58
N ARG A 53 12.38 10.16 12.56
CA ARG A 53 11.38 9.22 12.06
C ARG A 53 10.13 9.16 12.93
N ASP A 54 10.25 9.27 14.24
CA ASP A 54 9.11 9.27 15.15
C ASP A 54 8.24 10.52 14.98
N LYS A 55 8.82 11.63 14.52
CA LYS A 55 8.09 12.87 14.14
C LYS A 55 7.48 12.82 12.75
N LEU A 56 8.01 11.98 11.84
CA LEU A 56 7.55 11.85 10.46
C LEU A 56 6.28 10.96 10.29
N TYR A 57 5.81 10.31 11.34
CA TYR A 57 4.62 9.46 11.31
C TYR A 57 3.58 9.91 12.34
N PRO A 58 3.08 11.16 12.27
CA PRO A 58 2.04 11.63 13.17
C PRO A 58 0.76 10.84 12.95
N VAL A 59 0.32 10.16 13.97
CA VAL A 59 -0.81 9.21 13.93
C VAL A 59 -2.17 9.90 13.94
N ASN A 60 -2.26 11.20 14.30
CA ASN A 60 -3.51 11.75 14.82
C ASN A 60 -4.07 12.99 14.13
N GLU A 61 -3.37 13.64 13.19
CA GLU A 61 -3.78 14.98 12.77
C GLU A 61 -4.77 15.02 11.60
N ASN A 62 -4.73 14.06 10.66
CA ASN A 62 -5.57 14.08 9.47
C ASN A 62 -6.14 12.69 9.13
N LYS A 63 -7.00 12.13 9.98
CA LYS A 63 -7.59 10.80 9.75
C LYS A 63 -8.69 10.84 8.70
N LYS A 64 -8.53 10.07 7.63
CA LYS A 64 -9.58 9.77 6.65
C LYS A 64 -9.87 8.28 6.62
N TYR A 65 -11.13 7.92 6.78
CA TYR A 65 -11.57 6.53 6.80
C TYR A 65 -12.42 6.21 5.57
N PHE A 66 -12.00 5.20 4.82
CA PHE A 66 -12.68 4.74 3.61
C PHE A 66 -13.11 3.28 3.78
N ILE A 67 -14.08 3.06 4.68
CA ILE A 67 -14.74 1.76 4.86
C ILE A 67 -16.19 1.91 4.44
N GLN A 68 -16.71 0.98 3.65
CA GLN A 68 -18.12 1.05 3.22
C GLN A 68 -19.08 0.62 4.34
N GLU A 69 -20.17 1.37 4.51
CA GLU A 69 -21.24 1.11 5.49
C GLU A 69 -21.80 -0.32 5.45
N ASN A 70 -21.93 -0.89 4.25
CA ASN A 70 -22.49 -2.23 4.07
C ASN A 70 -21.55 -3.38 4.49
N ASP A 71 -20.23 -3.12 4.65
CA ASP A 71 -19.33 -4.11 5.24
C ASP A 71 -19.52 -4.18 6.75
N ILE A 72 -20.19 -3.20 7.35
CA ILE A 72 -20.51 -3.11 8.76
C ILE A 72 -21.82 -3.88 9.08
N LYS A 73 -22.79 -3.90 8.17
CA LYS A 73 -24.10 -4.57 8.39
C LYS A 73 -24.07 -6.09 8.24
N GLY A 74 -23.05 -6.65 7.56
CA GLY A 74 -22.88 -8.10 7.36
C GLY A 74 -22.06 -8.84 8.42
N GLY A 75 -21.80 -8.20 9.57
CA GLY A 75 -20.84 -8.68 10.57
C GLY A 75 -19.51 -7.94 10.41
N ILE A 76 -19.28 -7.01 11.29
CA ILE A 76 -18.22 -6.01 11.30
C ILE A 76 -16.87 -6.59 10.83
N ARG A 77 -16.39 -6.17 9.67
CA ARG A 77 -14.97 -6.23 9.35
C ARG A 77 -14.28 -5.11 10.12
N GLY A 78 -13.84 -5.42 11.34
CA GLY A 78 -12.94 -4.54 12.08
C GLY A 78 -11.58 -4.44 11.39
N LEU A 79 -10.72 -3.57 11.90
CA LEU A 79 -9.31 -3.57 11.51
C LEU A 79 -8.75 -4.98 11.65
N THR A 80 -8.04 -5.44 10.65
CA THR A 80 -7.26 -6.67 10.74
C THR A 80 -6.19 -6.51 11.82
N ASP A 81 -5.96 -7.54 12.62
CA ASP A 81 -4.92 -7.51 13.64
C ASP A 81 -3.55 -7.20 13.05
N GLU A 82 -2.77 -6.31 13.68
CA GLU A 82 -1.46 -5.87 13.22
C GLU A 82 -0.53 -7.07 12.96
N TYR A 83 -0.52 -8.05 13.85
CA TYR A 83 0.31 -9.25 13.70
C TYR A 83 0.02 -9.98 12.38
N LYS A 84 -1.24 -10.08 11.97
CA LYS A 84 -1.63 -10.72 10.71
C LYS A 84 -1.15 -9.89 9.50
N VAL A 85 -1.31 -8.57 9.55
CA VAL A 85 -0.89 -7.67 8.45
C VAL A 85 0.62 -7.70 8.24
N ILE A 86 1.41 -7.77 9.29
CA ILE A 86 2.88 -7.75 9.18
C ILE A 86 3.51 -9.14 8.96
N ASN A 87 2.71 -10.22 9.03
CA ASN A 87 3.21 -11.60 8.86
C ASN A 87 2.54 -12.36 7.71
N TYR A 88 1.65 -11.73 6.94
CA TYR A 88 0.98 -12.36 5.80
C TYR A 88 1.12 -11.45 4.58
N ASN A 89 2.20 -11.63 3.79
CA ASN A 89 2.60 -10.70 2.75
C ASN A 89 2.95 -11.41 1.44
N ASN A 90 2.57 -10.81 0.31
CA ASN A 90 3.12 -11.08 -0.99
C ASN A 90 4.18 -10.03 -1.29
N TYR A 91 5.45 -10.43 -1.46
CA TYR A 91 6.52 -9.54 -1.82
C TYR A 91 7.59 -10.31 -2.61
N TYR A 92 7.39 -10.35 -3.92
CA TYR A 92 8.11 -11.26 -4.83
C TYR A 92 9.62 -11.00 -4.87
N GLU A 93 10.04 -9.78 -4.63
CA GLU A 93 11.44 -9.40 -4.51
C GLU A 93 12.16 -10.19 -3.40
N PHE A 94 11.42 -10.65 -2.40
CA PHE A 94 11.96 -11.43 -1.28
C PHE A 94 11.51 -12.89 -1.25
N GLY A 95 10.63 -13.29 -2.17
CA GLY A 95 10.16 -14.66 -2.29
C GLY A 95 8.69 -14.81 -2.68
N THR A 96 8.32 -16.02 -3.05
CA THR A 96 6.98 -16.37 -3.57
C THR A 96 6.00 -16.87 -2.50
N THR A 97 6.45 -16.98 -1.24
CA THR A 97 5.60 -17.41 -0.11
C THR A 97 5.07 -16.21 0.67
N LYS A 98 4.10 -16.45 1.57
CA LYS A 98 3.59 -15.41 2.48
C LYS A 98 4.55 -15.10 3.64
N ASN A 99 5.51 -15.97 3.92
CA ASN A 99 6.44 -15.85 5.03
C ASN A 99 7.79 -15.26 4.59
N ILE A 100 7.75 -14.00 4.12
CA ILE A 100 8.94 -13.30 3.58
C ILE A 100 9.58 -12.33 4.58
N LYS A 101 9.04 -12.17 5.78
CA LYS A 101 9.48 -11.19 6.77
C LYS A 101 10.99 -11.28 7.07
N ARG A 102 11.51 -12.53 7.25
CA ARG A 102 12.94 -12.74 7.50
C ARG A 102 13.81 -12.32 6.31
N SER A 103 13.38 -12.61 5.08
CA SER A 103 14.11 -12.19 3.88
C SER A 103 14.06 -10.67 3.72
N ALA A 104 12.90 -10.08 3.88
CA ALA A 104 12.68 -8.65 3.76
C ALA A 104 13.40 -7.82 4.85
N SER A 105 13.70 -8.40 6.02
CA SER A 105 14.41 -7.69 7.08
C SER A 105 15.81 -7.20 6.70
N LYS A 106 16.38 -7.76 5.63
CA LYS A 106 17.68 -7.35 5.09
C LYS A 106 17.62 -6.06 4.25
N LEU A 107 16.44 -5.60 3.86
CA LEU A 107 16.30 -4.39 3.07
C LEU A 107 16.78 -3.17 3.86
N ILE A 108 17.76 -2.46 3.31
CA ILE A 108 18.24 -1.18 3.86
C ILE A 108 17.32 -0.08 3.32
N THR A 109 16.65 0.64 4.21
CA THR A 109 15.66 1.68 3.87
C THR A 109 16.09 3.08 4.28
N SER A 110 17.34 3.25 4.68
CA SER A 110 17.94 4.55 5.00
C SER A 110 19.44 4.50 4.75
N PRO A 111 20.00 5.39 3.88
CA PRO A 111 19.27 6.38 3.09
C PRO A 111 18.36 5.73 2.03
N TRP A 112 17.32 6.44 1.55
CA TRP A 112 16.47 5.97 0.47
C TRP A 112 16.16 7.10 -0.50
N THR A 113 16.72 7.00 -1.69
CA THR A 113 16.59 8.00 -2.75
C THR A 113 15.46 7.60 -3.71
N ILE A 114 14.67 8.57 -4.09
CA ILE A 114 13.56 8.43 -5.03
C ILE A 114 13.84 9.33 -6.23
N SER A 115 13.85 8.77 -7.43
CA SER A 115 14.05 9.52 -8.66
C SER A 115 12.72 9.89 -9.32
N PHE A 116 12.68 11.09 -9.88
CA PHE A 116 11.59 11.62 -10.69
C PHE A 116 12.09 11.84 -12.11
N LYS A 117 11.46 11.19 -13.10
CA LYS A 117 12.00 11.08 -14.47
C LYS A 117 10.92 11.24 -15.53
N GLY A 118 11.39 11.33 -16.80
CA GLY A 118 10.55 11.31 -17.99
C GLY A 118 9.95 12.67 -18.33
N MET A 119 8.67 12.72 -18.61
CA MET A 119 7.97 13.93 -19.08
C MET A 119 7.72 14.96 -17.97
N ILE A 120 8.80 15.45 -17.37
CA ILE A 120 8.86 16.56 -16.41
C ILE A 120 9.85 17.60 -16.95
N ASP A 121 9.86 18.81 -16.37
CA ASP A 121 10.77 19.86 -16.88
C ASP A 121 12.25 19.51 -16.62
N LYS A 122 12.54 19.01 -15.43
CA LYS A 122 13.89 18.59 -15.03
C LYS A 122 13.81 17.35 -14.17
N GLU A 123 14.53 16.30 -14.55
CA GLU A 123 14.68 15.11 -13.70
C GLU A 123 15.44 15.45 -12.42
N PHE A 124 15.03 14.86 -11.31
CA PHE A 124 15.65 15.08 -10.02
C PHE A 124 15.52 13.85 -9.12
N GLU A 125 16.29 13.86 -8.05
CA GLU A 125 16.22 12.88 -6.98
C GLU A 125 15.93 13.57 -5.65
N ILE A 126 15.25 12.88 -4.76
CA ILE A 126 14.94 13.35 -3.43
C ILE A 126 15.08 12.21 -2.42
N ASP A 127 15.64 12.51 -1.26
CA ASP A 127 15.64 11.56 -0.15
C ASP A 127 14.22 11.43 0.44
N ILE A 128 13.87 10.24 0.93
CA ILE A 128 12.55 9.95 1.50
C ILE A 128 12.17 10.90 2.65
N ASP A 129 13.13 11.25 3.52
CA ASP A 129 12.86 12.12 4.65
C ASP A 129 12.56 13.56 4.17
N GLN A 130 13.22 14.01 3.11
CA GLN A 130 12.93 15.29 2.46
C GLN A 130 11.57 15.28 1.73
N LEU A 131 11.22 14.16 1.10
CA LEU A 131 9.90 14.02 0.46
C LEU A 131 8.78 14.11 1.50
N ILE A 132 8.91 13.40 2.62
CA ILE A 132 7.90 13.39 3.69
C ILE A 132 7.72 14.79 4.30
N GLN A 133 8.77 15.59 4.40
CA GLN A 133 8.68 16.98 4.88
C GLN A 133 7.86 17.91 3.94
N LYS A 134 7.75 17.55 2.66
CA LYS A 134 7.03 18.36 1.66
C LYS A 134 5.53 18.06 1.57
N VAL A 135 5.04 17.03 2.26
CA VAL A 135 3.67 16.53 2.15
C VAL A 135 2.97 16.50 3.51
N ALA A 136 1.65 16.66 3.50
CA ALA A 136 0.85 16.48 4.70
C ALA A 136 0.52 14.98 4.89
N LEU A 137 0.98 14.41 6.00
CA LEU A 137 0.68 13.02 6.36
C LEU A 137 -0.73 12.90 6.94
N GLU A 138 -1.41 11.82 6.57
CA GLU A 138 -2.73 11.47 7.07
C GLU A 138 -2.85 9.96 7.28
N GLU A 139 -3.79 9.53 8.11
CA GLU A 139 -4.15 8.12 8.26
C GLU A 139 -5.39 7.79 7.44
N ARG A 140 -5.34 6.71 6.67
CA ARG A 140 -6.46 6.17 5.90
C ARG A 140 -6.69 4.71 6.20
N VAL A 141 -7.93 4.33 6.44
CA VAL A 141 -8.29 2.92 6.60
C VAL A 141 -8.85 2.40 5.28
N TYR A 142 -8.16 1.43 4.70
CA TYR A 142 -8.56 0.82 3.43
C TYR A 142 -8.72 -0.68 3.54
N LYS A 143 -9.69 -1.21 2.78
CA LYS A 143 -9.76 -2.64 2.49
C LYS A 143 -8.76 -2.96 1.36
N LEU A 144 -7.83 -3.85 1.62
CA LEU A 144 -6.95 -4.45 0.62
C LEU A 144 -7.59 -5.75 0.11
N ARG A 145 -7.60 -5.96 -1.21
CA ARG A 145 -8.11 -7.17 -1.86
C ARG A 145 -7.04 -7.79 -2.77
N CYS A 146 -6.56 -8.96 -2.40
CA CYS A 146 -5.62 -9.69 -3.24
C CYS A 146 -6.35 -10.45 -4.37
N VAL A 147 -5.72 -10.56 -5.52
CA VAL A 147 -6.23 -11.40 -6.62
C VAL A 147 -6.40 -12.86 -6.18
N GLU A 148 -5.64 -13.33 -5.21
CA GLU A 148 -5.73 -14.68 -4.59
C GLU A 148 -6.98 -14.86 -3.70
N ALA A 149 -7.98 -14.01 -3.81
CA ALA A 149 -9.25 -14.08 -3.10
C ALA A 149 -9.16 -14.01 -1.56
N TRP A 150 -8.26 -13.19 -1.03
CA TRP A 150 -8.22 -12.81 0.38
C TRP A 150 -8.19 -11.29 0.56
N SER A 151 -8.54 -10.80 1.73
CA SER A 151 -8.61 -9.38 2.03
C SER A 151 -8.19 -9.05 3.48
N MET A 152 -7.84 -7.78 3.69
CA MET A 152 -7.52 -7.18 4.98
C MET A 152 -8.10 -5.78 5.07
N VAL A 153 -8.38 -5.29 6.26
CA VAL A 153 -8.71 -3.88 6.52
C VAL A 153 -7.55 -3.28 7.31
N VAL A 154 -6.88 -2.31 6.72
CA VAL A 154 -5.57 -1.84 7.19
C VAL A 154 -5.56 -0.33 7.35
N PRO A 155 -5.12 0.21 8.52
CA PRO A 155 -4.89 1.63 8.72
C PRO A 155 -3.49 2.01 8.22
N TRP A 156 -3.44 2.74 7.12
CA TRP A 156 -2.21 3.24 6.51
C TRP A 156 -1.95 4.68 6.91
N SER A 157 -0.71 5.01 7.23
CA SER A 157 -0.24 6.39 7.35
C SER A 157 0.55 6.78 6.10
N GLY A 158 0.39 8.01 5.62
CA GLY A 158 1.06 8.47 4.40
C GLY A 158 0.39 9.70 3.80
N PHE A 159 0.39 9.82 2.48
CA PHE A 159 -0.12 10.98 1.78
C PHE A 159 -0.77 10.61 0.43
N SER A 160 -1.59 11.51 -0.12
CA SER A 160 -2.21 11.30 -1.43
C SER A 160 -1.15 11.15 -2.52
N LEU A 161 -1.31 10.18 -3.44
CA LEU A 161 -0.44 10.05 -4.62
C LEU A 161 -0.45 11.33 -5.47
N ARG A 162 -1.52 12.13 -5.41
CA ARG A 162 -1.59 13.45 -6.06
C ARG A 162 -0.43 14.37 -5.68
N GLU A 163 0.13 14.24 -4.47
CA GLU A 163 1.28 15.06 -4.05
C GLU A 163 2.54 14.75 -4.87
N ILE A 164 2.72 13.49 -5.30
CA ILE A 164 3.80 13.12 -6.23
C ILE A 164 3.62 13.85 -7.57
N ILE A 165 2.37 13.93 -8.07
CA ILE A 165 2.05 14.67 -9.31
C ILE A 165 2.33 16.17 -9.12
N ASN A 166 1.92 16.73 -7.98
CA ASN A 166 2.14 18.14 -7.66
C ASN A 166 3.62 18.52 -7.54
N ILE A 167 4.44 17.62 -6.98
CA ILE A 167 5.89 17.81 -6.85
C ILE A 167 6.59 17.68 -8.20
N ALA A 168 6.20 16.69 -9.00
CA ALA A 168 6.84 16.40 -10.29
C ALA A 168 6.45 17.37 -11.40
N GLN A 169 5.22 17.92 -11.35
CA GLN A 169 4.63 18.80 -12.38
C GLN A 169 4.82 18.24 -13.80
N PRO A 170 4.26 17.04 -14.10
CA PRO A 170 4.45 16.40 -15.38
C PRO A 170 3.87 17.26 -16.52
N LYS A 171 4.48 17.17 -17.70
CA LYS A 171 3.99 17.79 -18.93
C LYS A 171 2.59 17.28 -19.28
N THR A 172 1.82 18.09 -19.98
CA THR A 172 0.41 17.80 -20.34
C THR A 172 0.24 16.51 -21.14
N ASP A 173 1.24 16.13 -21.93
CA ASP A 173 1.24 14.92 -22.75
C ASP A 173 1.59 13.63 -21.98
N ALA A 174 2.00 13.73 -20.72
CA ALA A 174 2.20 12.57 -19.86
C ALA A 174 0.84 11.94 -19.53
N LYS A 175 0.67 10.68 -19.91
CA LYS A 175 -0.59 9.91 -19.71
C LYS A 175 -0.48 8.89 -18.60
N TYR A 176 0.73 8.45 -18.30
CA TYR A 176 0.97 7.37 -17.34
C TYR A 176 2.04 7.73 -16.34
N LEU A 177 1.83 7.28 -15.10
CA LEU A 177 2.80 7.27 -14.02
C LEU A 177 3.32 5.84 -13.85
N VAL A 178 4.60 5.65 -14.14
CA VAL A 178 5.33 4.39 -13.97
C VAL A 178 6.05 4.43 -12.64
N MET A 179 5.91 3.39 -11.86
CA MET A 179 6.59 3.22 -10.57
C MET A 179 7.45 1.96 -10.61
N LYS A 180 8.68 2.05 -10.12
CA LYS A 180 9.59 0.90 -10.02
C LYS A 180 10.06 0.69 -8.61
N THR A 181 10.20 -0.57 -8.22
CA THR A 181 10.86 -0.96 -6.97
C THR A 181 12.38 -0.96 -7.15
N PHE A 182 13.09 -1.13 -6.06
CA PHE A 182 14.55 -1.30 -6.07
C PHE A 182 14.98 -2.57 -6.82
N PHE A 183 16.21 -2.57 -7.32
CA PHE A 183 16.86 -3.74 -7.92
C PHE A 183 18.24 -3.94 -7.29
N ASP A 184 18.38 -4.98 -6.49
CA ASP A 184 19.59 -5.31 -5.73
C ASP A 184 19.80 -6.85 -5.71
N PRO A 185 20.17 -7.45 -6.85
CA PRO A 185 20.34 -8.90 -6.95
C PRO A 185 21.49 -9.43 -6.10
N ASP A 186 22.44 -8.59 -5.69
CA ASP A 186 23.56 -9.01 -4.87
C ASP A 186 23.13 -9.37 -3.45
N ASN A 187 22.23 -8.58 -2.88
CA ASN A 187 21.73 -8.78 -1.52
C ASN A 187 20.37 -9.49 -1.48
N VAL A 188 19.59 -9.45 -2.57
CA VAL A 188 18.22 -9.98 -2.66
C VAL A 188 18.16 -11.11 -3.68
N SER A 189 18.40 -12.35 -3.21
CA SER A 189 18.56 -13.52 -4.07
C SER A 189 17.38 -13.83 -5.00
N SER A 190 16.15 -13.46 -4.63
CA SER A 190 14.98 -13.65 -5.49
C SER A 190 15.06 -12.79 -6.77
N GLN A 191 15.75 -11.65 -6.73
CA GLN A 191 15.94 -10.78 -7.89
C GLN A 191 17.01 -11.30 -8.88
N ARG A 192 17.68 -12.40 -8.58
CA ARG A 192 18.56 -13.11 -9.53
C ARG A 192 17.81 -14.03 -10.47
N GLN A 193 16.51 -14.20 -10.28
CA GLN A 193 15.68 -15.10 -11.08
C GLN A 193 15.36 -14.44 -12.43
N ASN A 194 16.02 -14.91 -13.49
CA ASN A 194 15.98 -14.30 -14.83
C ASN A 194 14.62 -14.40 -15.55
N TRP A 195 13.71 -15.25 -15.08
CA TRP A 195 12.36 -15.37 -15.64
C TRP A 195 11.39 -14.29 -15.14
N PHE A 196 11.78 -13.50 -14.15
CA PHE A 196 11.04 -12.33 -13.72
C PHE A 196 11.62 -11.06 -14.36
N PRO A 197 10.80 -10.17 -14.92
CA PRO A 197 11.23 -8.92 -15.53
C PRO A 197 11.54 -7.85 -14.46
N TRP A 198 12.60 -8.06 -13.70
CA TRP A 198 13.03 -7.11 -12.68
C TRP A 198 13.52 -5.78 -13.29
N PRO A 199 13.36 -4.65 -12.60
CA PRO A 199 12.65 -4.46 -11.32
C PRO A 199 11.13 -4.58 -11.47
N TYR A 200 10.44 -4.92 -10.38
CA TYR A 200 8.97 -4.88 -10.35
C TYR A 200 8.49 -3.51 -10.76
N THR A 201 7.66 -3.47 -11.80
CA THR A 201 7.16 -2.23 -12.41
C THR A 201 5.65 -2.22 -12.39
N GLU A 202 5.07 -1.12 -11.91
CA GLU A 202 3.65 -0.85 -11.97
C GLU A 202 3.33 0.48 -12.60
N VAL A 203 2.14 0.57 -13.18
CA VAL A 203 1.71 1.74 -13.94
C VAL A 203 0.28 2.09 -13.59
N LEU A 204 0.02 3.39 -13.42
CA LEU A 204 -1.32 3.97 -13.34
C LEU A 204 -1.48 5.01 -14.45
N THR A 205 -2.71 5.28 -14.88
CA THR A 205 -2.97 6.50 -15.64
C THR A 205 -2.79 7.72 -14.73
N ILE A 206 -2.53 8.88 -15.32
CA ILE A 206 -2.44 10.13 -14.54
C ILE A 206 -3.77 10.44 -13.83
N GLU A 207 -4.91 10.12 -14.44
CA GLU A 207 -6.24 10.27 -13.84
C GLU A 207 -6.42 9.38 -12.61
N GLU A 208 -5.99 8.12 -12.70
CA GLU A 208 -5.98 7.21 -11.54
C GLU A 208 -5.04 7.70 -10.43
N ALA A 209 -3.85 8.18 -10.81
CA ALA A 209 -2.88 8.70 -9.85
C ALA A 209 -3.36 9.98 -9.15
N LYS A 210 -4.18 10.79 -9.81
CA LYS A 210 -4.83 12.00 -9.25
C LYS A 210 -6.10 11.70 -8.44
N ASN A 211 -6.62 10.47 -8.47
CA ASN A 211 -7.81 10.11 -7.71
C ASN A 211 -7.54 10.19 -6.20
N ASP A 212 -8.51 10.68 -5.44
CA ASP A 212 -8.36 10.88 -3.98
C ASP A 212 -8.06 9.59 -3.21
N LEU A 213 -8.45 8.42 -3.73
CA LEU A 213 -8.18 7.14 -3.09
C LEU A 213 -6.76 6.63 -3.33
N ALA A 214 -6.06 7.11 -4.37
CA ALA A 214 -4.67 6.72 -4.62
C ALA A 214 -3.75 7.30 -3.53
N PHE A 215 -2.97 6.44 -2.89
CA PHE A 215 -2.26 6.79 -1.67
C PHE A 215 -0.84 6.21 -1.66
N ILE A 216 0.11 7.00 -1.19
CA ILE A 216 1.46 6.54 -0.85
C ILE A 216 1.51 6.33 0.65
N ALA A 217 1.62 5.07 1.06
CA ALA A 217 1.78 4.72 2.46
C ALA A 217 3.25 4.69 2.86
N THR A 218 3.55 5.32 3.99
CA THR A 218 4.87 5.36 4.65
C THR A 218 4.82 4.72 6.03
N GLY A 219 3.61 4.42 6.51
CA GLY A 219 3.37 3.81 7.80
C GLY A 219 2.13 2.92 7.83
N VAL A 220 2.00 2.14 8.88
CA VAL A 220 0.87 1.25 9.15
C VAL A 220 0.67 1.12 10.68
N TYR A 221 -0.57 1.14 11.15
CA TYR A 221 -0.90 1.14 12.60
C TYR A 221 -0.16 2.22 13.39
N GLY A 222 0.02 3.41 12.79
CA GLY A 222 0.72 4.53 13.41
C GLY A 222 2.20 4.34 13.67
N LYS A 223 2.85 3.40 12.95
CA LYS A 223 4.28 3.10 13.00
C LYS A 223 4.87 3.20 11.61
N PRO A 224 6.20 3.38 11.48
CA PRO A 224 6.89 3.25 10.21
C PRO A 224 6.56 1.91 9.53
N LEU A 225 6.50 1.93 8.21
CA LEU A 225 6.18 0.75 7.41
C LEU A 225 7.26 -0.34 7.63
N PRO A 226 6.89 -1.57 8.06
CA PRO A 226 7.86 -2.65 8.11
C PRO A 226 8.34 -3.06 6.71
N ASN A 227 9.56 -3.57 6.60
CA ASN A 227 10.17 -3.94 5.32
C ASN A 227 9.26 -4.84 4.48
N GLN A 228 8.70 -5.91 5.08
CA GLN A 228 7.80 -6.85 4.40
C GLN A 228 6.48 -6.24 3.93
N ASN A 229 6.12 -5.07 4.45
CA ASN A 229 4.94 -4.31 4.02
C ASN A 229 5.27 -3.27 2.96
N GLY A 230 6.54 -3.14 2.54
CA GLY A 230 6.98 -2.26 1.45
C GLY A 230 7.63 -0.96 1.89
N SER A 231 8.37 -0.97 3.02
CA SER A 231 9.18 0.17 3.49
C SER A 231 10.15 0.68 2.40
N PRO A 232 10.51 1.98 2.38
CA PRO A 232 9.98 3.04 3.25
C PRO A 232 8.65 3.64 2.73
N LEU A 233 8.30 3.42 1.48
CA LEU A 233 7.05 3.88 0.89
C LEU A 233 6.50 2.88 -0.13
N ARG A 234 5.17 2.80 -0.20
CA ARG A 234 4.46 1.93 -1.13
C ARG A 234 3.19 2.59 -1.65
N LEU A 235 2.72 2.11 -2.81
CA LEU A 235 1.41 2.44 -3.33
C LEU A 235 0.31 1.67 -2.59
N VAL A 236 -0.85 2.32 -2.39
CA VAL A 236 -2.12 1.70 -2.00
C VAL A 236 -3.23 2.24 -2.89
N VAL A 237 -3.80 1.37 -3.73
CA VAL A 237 -4.94 1.65 -4.61
C VAL A 237 -6.06 0.66 -4.27
N PRO A 238 -6.97 1.02 -3.35
CA PRO A 238 -7.86 0.06 -2.69
C PRO A 238 -8.93 -0.56 -3.61
N TRP A 239 -9.23 0.03 -4.76
CA TRP A 239 -10.22 -0.48 -5.73
C TRP A 239 -9.66 -1.49 -6.72
N LYS A 240 -8.31 -1.63 -6.74
CA LYS A 240 -7.59 -2.57 -7.60
C LYS A 240 -7.12 -3.78 -6.81
N TYR A 241 -6.84 -4.86 -7.52
CA TYR A 241 -6.18 -6.02 -6.90
C TYR A 241 -4.81 -5.64 -6.32
N GLY A 242 -4.46 -6.26 -5.20
CA GLY A 242 -3.31 -5.87 -4.37
C GLY A 242 -1.95 -5.88 -5.06
N PHE A 243 -1.77 -6.61 -6.18
CA PHE A 243 -0.53 -6.62 -6.93
C PHE A 243 -0.23 -5.26 -7.60
N LYS A 244 -1.26 -4.44 -7.88
CA LYS A 244 -1.08 -3.07 -8.37
C LYS A 244 -0.45 -2.13 -7.34
N SER A 245 -0.46 -2.50 -6.08
CA SER A 245 0.07 -1.70 -4.97
C SER A 245 1.55 -2.00 -4.75
N ILE A 246 2.39 -1.56 -5.68
CA ILE A 246 3.86 -1.70 -5.69
C ILE A 246 4.50 -1.23 -4.38
N LYS A 247 5.57 -1.91 -3.95
CA LYS A 247 6.28 -1.71 -2.68
C LYS A 247 7.68 -1.17 -2.89
N SER A 248 8.21 -0.50 -1.85
CA SER A 248 9.59 0.00 -1.81
C SER A 248 9.99 0.75 -3.09
N ILE A 249 9.21 1.77 -3.42
CA ILE A 249 9.34 2.54 -4.66
C ILE A 249 10.63 3.34 -4.65
N VAL A 250 11.37 3.31 -5.77
CA VAL A 250 12.59 4.10 -5.99
C VAL A 250 12.46 5.07 -7.16
N SER A 251 11.43 4.95 -8.00
CA SER A 251 11.22 5.91 -9.08
C SER A 251 9.76 6.17 -9.40
N PHE A 252 9.51 7.40 -9.85
CA PHE A 252 8.27 7.87 -10.44
C PHE A 252 8.60 8.43 -11.83
N ASP A 253 8.24 7.70 -12.89
CA ASP A 253 8.56 8.06 -14.26
C ASP A 253 7.27 8.47 -15.00
N PHE A 254 7.25 9.62 -15.65
CA PHE A 254 6.07 10.14 -16.35
C PHE A 254 6.24 9.92 -17.85
N VAL A 255 5.29 9.21 -18.49
CA VAL A 255 5.42 8.81 -19.89
C VAL A 255 4.11 9.00 -20.68
N ALA A 256 4.24 9.17 -22.00
CA ALA A 256 3.09 9.29 -22.92
C ALA A 256 2.52 7.92 -23.30
N GLU A 257 3.40 6.93 -23.47
CA GLU A 257 3.01 5.57 -23.89
C GLU A 257 2.95 4.64 -22.70
N ARG A 258 2.00 3.69 -22.72
CA ARG A 258 1.79 2.72 -21.65
C ARG A 258 2.82 1.58 -21.73
N PRO A 259 3.74 1.46 -20.78
CA PRO A 259 4.58 0.27 -20.69
C PRO A 259 3.78 -0.92 -20.12
N LYS A 260 4.28 -2.12 -20.35
CA LYS A 260 3.76 -3.33 -19.68
C LYS A 260 4.10 -3.29 -18.19
N THR A 261 3.20 -3.82 -17.37
CA THR A 261 3.44 -4.02 -15.94
C THR A 261 4.10 -5.38 -15.71
N PHE A 262 4.66 -5.57 -14.52
CA PHE A 262 5.36 -6.80 -14.14
C PHE A 262 4.55 -8.07 -14.41
N TRP A 263 3.27 -8.10 -13.96
CA TRP A 263 2.43 -9.27 -14.14
C TRP A 263 1.89 -9.44 -15.56
N GLU A 264 1.69 -8.35 -16.31
CA GLU A 264 1.34 -8.44 -17.74
C GLU A 264 2.46 -9.11 -18.56
N GLU A 265 3.72 -8.92 -18.17
CA GLU A 265 4.84 -9.58 -18.85
C GLU A 265 4.93 -11.08 -18.51
N ILE A 266 4.75 -11.43 -17.23
CA ILE A 266 4.92 -12.82 -16.76
C ILE A 266 3.76 -13.69 -17.19
N GLN A 267 2.52 -13.21 -17.02
CA GLN A 267 1.30 -14.00 -17.23
C GLN A 267 0.19 -13.17 -17.90
N PRO A 268 0.36 -12.76 -19.16
CA PRO A 268 -0.58 -11.87 -19.87
C PRO A 268 -1.99 -12.47 -20.05
N LYS A 269 -2.12 -13.80 -19.95
CA LYS A 269 -3.41 -14.49 -19.97
C LYS A 269 -4.19 -14.39 -18.66
N GLU A 270 -3.52 -14.11 -17.55
CA GLU A 270 -4.10 -14.06 -16.20
C GLU A 270 -4.21 -12.64 -15.66
N TYR A 271 -3.28 -11.75 -16.03
CA TYR A 271 -3.15 -10.39 -15.49
C TYR A 271 -3.13 -9.34 -16.60
N GLY A 272 -3.87 -8.28 -16.39
CA GLY A 272 -3.91 -7.14 -17.29
C GLY A 272 -3.50 -5.84 -16.59
N PHE A 273 -3.50 -4.76 -17.36
CA PHE A 273 -3.09 -3.43 -16.91
C PHE A 273 -3.99 -2.87 -15.80
N TRP A 274 -5.30 -2.93 -15.99
CA TRP A 274 -6.23 -2.22 -15.12
C TRP A 274 -6.40 -2.86 -13.74
N ALA A 275 -6.51 -4.18 -13.70
CA ALA A 275 -6.62 -4.98 -12.48
C ALA A 275 -7.64 -4.45 -11.46
N ASN A 276 -8.75 -3.89 -11.93
CA ASN A 276 -9.84 -3.45 -11.06
C ASN A 276 -10.58 -4.66 -10.49
N VAL A 277 -10.95 -4.59 -9.22
CA VAL A 277 -11.66 -5.69 -8.56
C VAL A 277 -13.07 -5.84 -9.15
N ASN A 278 -13.40 -7.02 -9.68
CA ASN A 278 -14.73 -7.36 -10.12
C ASN A 278 -15.11 -8.79 -9.70
N PRO A 279 -16.22 -9.00 -8.94
CA PRO A 279 -16.68 -10.32 -8.52
C PRO A 279 -17.13 -11.22 -9.67
N ASP A 280 -17.59 -10.63 -10.78
CA ASP A 280 -18.20 -11.33 -11.91
C ASP A 280 -17.16 -11.74 -12.98
N VAL A 281 -15.93 -11.27 -12.87
CA VAL A 281 -14.81 -11.64 -13.75
C VAL A 281 -13.86 -12.57 -12.98
N PRO A 282 -13.94 -13.90 -13.19
CA PRO A 282 -13.10 -14.84 -12.49
C PRO A 282 -11.64 -14.74 -12.93
N HIS A 283 -10.71 -15.07 -12.03
CA HIS A 283 -9.36 -15.43 -12.44
C HIS A 283 -9.41 -16.78 -13.19
N PRO A 284 -8.54 -17.04 -14.17
CA PRO A 284 -8.58 -18.31 -14.91
C PRO A 284 -8.54 -19.57 -14.03
N ARG A 285 -8.00 -19.49 -12.82
CA ARG A 285 -7.81 -20.62 -11.91
C ARG A 285 -8.78 -20.65 -10.72
N TRP A 286 -9.47 -19.54 -10.41
CA TRP A 286 -10.40 -19.44 -9.25
C TRP A 286 -11.43 -18.33 -9.41
N SER A 287 -12.50 -18.43 -8.61
CA SER A 287 -13.56 -17.42 -8.56
C SER A 287 -13.12 -16.16 -7.79
N GLN A 288 -13.60 -14.98 -8.24
CA GLN A 288 -13.44 -13.71 -7.56
C GLN A 288 -14.70 -13.26 -6.81
N SER A 289 -15.78 -14.04 -6.84
CA SER A 289 -17.08 -13.66 -6.25
C SER A 289 -17.06 -13.48 -4.72
N ARG A 290 -16.10 -14.09 -4.04
CA ARG A 290 -15.93 -14.01 -2.60
C ARG A 290 -14.46 -13.83 -2.22
N ASP A 291 -14.21 -13.23 -1.07
CA ASP A 291 -12.88 -13.13 -0.48
C ASP A 291 -12.87 -13.62 0.97
N LYS A 292 -11.76 -14.24 1.36
CA LYS A 292 -11.48 -14.63 2.75
C LYS A 292 -10.86 -13.46 3.48
N ASP A 293 -11.55 -12.91 4.45
CA ASP A 293 -10.99 -11.90 5.34
C ASP A 293 -9.97 -12.51 6.29
N ILE A 294 -8.72 -12.08 6.25
CA ILE A 294 -7.63 -12.61 7.08
C ILE A 294 -7.84 -12.26 8.56
N GLY A 295 -8.49 -11.13 8.86
CA GLY A 295 -8.81 -10.69 10.22
C GLY A 295 -9.73 -11.66 10.91
N THR A 296 -10.87 -11.95 10.29
CA THR A 296 -11.96 -12.74 10.87
C THR A 296 -11.99 -14.21 10.45
N ASN A 297 -11.18 -14.60 9.44
CA ASN A 297 -11.24 -15.90 8.75
C ASN A 297 -12.59 -16.22 8.07
N LYS A 298 -13.49 -15.26 7.93
CA LYS A 298 -14.81 -15.42 7.30
C LYS A 298 -14.75 -15.12 5.80
N MET A 299 -15.68 -15.74 5.04
CA MET A 299 -15.87 -15.47 3.62
C MET A 299 -16.91 -14.36 3.43
N TYR A 300 -16.59 -13.35 2.63
CA TYR A 300 -17.48 -12.24 2.28
C TYR A 300 -17.69 -12.18 0.76
N LYS A 301 -18.82 -11.62 0.33
CA LYS A 301 -19.04 -11.29 -1.07
C LYS A 301 -18.07 -10.19 -1.50
N THR A 302 -17.38 -10.39 -2.60
CA THR A 302 -16.57 -9.34 -3.23
C THR A 302 -17.51 -8.31 -3.86
N LYS A 303 -17.15 -7.03 -3.81
CA LYS A 303 -17.87 -5.94 -4.46
C LYS A 303 -17.05 -5.41 -5.64
N ILE A 304 -17.74 -4.91 -6.65
CA ILE A 304 -17.11 -4.22 -7.78
C ILE A 304 -16.20 -3.10 -7.25
N PHE A 305 -15.02 -2.90 -7.86
CA PHE A 305 -13.99 -1.97 -7.39
C PHE A 305 -13.66 -2.14 -5.89
N ASN A 306 -13.74 -3.38 -5.37
CA ASN A 306 -13.55 -3.70 -3.95
C ASN A 306 -14.50 -2.90 -3.02
N GLY A 307 -15.59 -2.35 -3.59
CA GLY A 307 -16.56 -1.54 -2.90
C GLY A 307 -16.31 -0.03 -2.97
N TYR A 308 -15.36 0.42 -3.74
CA TYR A 308 -15.05 1.85 -3.94
C TYR A 308 -15.65 2.44 -5.22
N GLU A 309 -16.64 1.77 -5.82
CA GLU A 309 -17.29 2.15 -7.09
C GLU A 309 -17.69 3.63 -7.16
N LYS A 310 -18.33 4.13 -6.10
CA LYS A 310 -18.78 5.53 -6.03
C LYS A 310 -17.68 6.55 -6.35
N TRP A 311 -16.44 6.24 -6.03
CA TRP A 311 -15.30 7.18 -6.12
C TRP A 311 -14.39 6.95 -7.32
N VAL A 312 -14.57 5.83 -8.04
CA VAL A 312 -13.63 5.45 -9.12
C VAL A 312 -14.31 5.04 -10.42
N ALA A 313 -15.60 4.65 -10.43
CA ALA A 313 -16.25 4.17 -11.64
C ALA A 313 -16.23 5.18 -12.78
N TYR A 314 -16.27 6.48 -12.47
CA TYR A 314 -16.22 7.54 -13.48
C TYR A 314 -14.92 7.55 -14.29
N LEU A 315 -13.81 7.07 -13.74
CA LEU A 315 -12.52 6.97 -14.43
C LEU A 315 -12.58 6.02 -15.64
N TYR A 316 -13.53 5.10 -15.65
CA TYR A 316 -13.61 4.02 -16.64
C TYR A 316 -14.81 4.13 -17.58
N LYS A 317 -15.64 5.17 -17.46
CA LYS A 317 -16.87 5.33 -18.27
C LYS A 317 -16.62 5.37 -19.77
N ASN A 318 -15.52 5.95 -20.20
CA ASN A 318 -15.17 6.13 -21.60
C ASN A 318 -14.21 5.04 -22.12
N ASN A 319 -13.82 4.10 -21.27
CA ASN A 319 -12.83 3.08 -21.61
C ASN A 319 -13.54 1.83 -22.15
N GLN A 320 -14.19 1.97 -23.32
CA GLN A 320 -14.73 0.87 -24.10
C GLN A 320 -13.65 0.20 -24.96
N SER A 321 -12.37 0.37 -24.59
CA SER A 321 -11.28 -0.28 -25.30
C SER A 321 -11.39 -1.81 -25.17
N SER A 322 -10.79 -2.52 -26.11
CA SER A 322 -10.65 -3.98 -26.12
C SER A 322 -9.90 -4.54 -24.90
N GLU A 323 -9.31 -3.69 -24.06
CA GLU A 323 -8.62 -4.09 -22.84
C GLU A 323 -9.61 -4.43 -21.72
N ASN A 324 -9.39 -5.58 -21.08
CA ASN A 324 -10.21 -6.02 -19.97
C ASN A 324 -9.92 -5.19 -18.73
N LEU A 325 -10.88 -4.37 -18.28
CA LEU A 325 -10.77 -3.50 -17.10
C LEU A 325 -10.55 -4.24 -15.77
N TYR A 326 -10.71 -5.56 -15.75
CA TYR A 326 -10.83 -6.35 -14.53
C TYR A 326 -9.80 -7.48 -14.42
N ARG A 327 -8.75 -7.40 -15.21
CA ARG A 327 -7.61 -8.32 -15.13
C ARG A 327 -6.33 -7.60 -14.83
#